data_dce0a387a6681f9920facd1c6805a960
#
_entry.id   dce0a387a6681f9920facd1c6805a960
#
_cell.length_a   1.000
_cell.length_b   1.000
_cell.length_c   1.000
_cell.angle_alpha   90.00
_cell.angle_beta   90.00
_cell.angle_gamma   90.00
#
_symmetry.space_group_name_H-M   'P 1'
#
loop_
_entity.id
_entity.type
_entity.pdbx_description
1 polymer ?
#
loop_
_entity_poly.entity_id
_entity_poly.type
_entity_poly.pdbx_seq_one_letter_code
_entity_poly.pdbx_strand_id
1 'polypeptide(L)'
;MLRTRLLILVGFVAALVPGVALGFWLHDEGTIDYKRGSSTVEFVTTQKKPEQKRPRAVVLRLPWPTYGLRVQRTHTAADFDIRPPYRLRWTFKAHHVLEFPPSIAYGRLYVAQQRGRFFAVHHRTGKIVWQRRFDHCSASSPTIAYRVVYHAWMQPLPCNRFPRSQPGMITAMAARTGKLIWRFDAGAFETSPLVIGRTLYAGSWDHKLYAINIYTGKPRWTFTADGEINSSAAYSSGKIYFGTDAGSLYALDARTGRQRWRAQALSRFGRREYFYATPTIAYGRVFIGNSDGTLYAFGASSGRMLWAQRAGTYIYTAAAVWRGRVYVGTYDGYFMAFNAATGDRLWRFSASSAVHGAPSVIDGLVYFAACPACGSVASRYSKQGARGTYALNALTGKEVWHWPDGVFSPAVADSQHLYIVGRSRIFSFAPKHRAHPARQEQQKPKRKKQGRRSAARSDTTSGTPAPGTSARR
;
A
#
# COMPACT_ATOMS: atom_id res chain seq x y z
N MET A 1 37.46 2.72 60.79
CA MET A 1 37.35 3.14 59.38
C MET A 1 37.25 1.97 58.36
N LEU A 2 37.83 0.81 58.61
CA LEU A 2 37.77 -0.33 57.65
C LEU A 2 36.38 -1.01 57.57
N ARG A 3 35.67 -1.13 58.67
CA ARG A 3 34.31 -1.76 58.72
C ARG A 3 33.26 -0.94 57.99
N THR A 4 33.31 0.38 58.03
CA THR A 4 32.35 1.25 57.37
C THR A 4 32.51 1.26 55.84
N ARG A 5 33.78 1.11 55.37
CA ARG A 5 34.06 1.01 53.92
C ARG A 5 33.60 -0.33 53.35
N LEU A 6 33.67 -1.42 54.10
CA LEU A 6 33.22 -2.73 53.67
C LEU A 6 31.69 -2.80 53.59
N LEU A 7 30.96 -2.18 54.50
CA LEU A 7 29.47 -2.10 54.47
C LEU A 7 28.96 -1.25 53.29
N ILE A 8 29.68 -0.18 52.93
CA ILE A 8 29.32 0.64 51.74
C ILE A 8 29.58 -0.15 50.45
N LEU A 9 30.68 -0.91 50.37
CA LEU A 9 30.98 -1.73 49.20
C LEU A 9 29.96 -2.86 48.99
N VAL A 10 29.54 -3.56 50.10
CA VAL A 10 28.52 -4.59 50.05
C VAL A 10 27.16 -4.01 49.73
N GLY A 11 26.83 -2.82 50.25
CA GLY A 11 25.58 -2.12 49.86
C GLY A 11 25.55 -1.72 48.36
N PHE A 12 26.68 -1.28 47.82
CA PHE A 12 26.74 -0.96 46.39
C PHE A 12 26.65 -2.20 45.49
N VAL A 13 27.26 -3.31 45.83
CA VAL A 13 27.11 -4.58 45.08
C VAL A 13 25.71 -5.14 45.19
N ALA A 14 25.08 -5.07 46.36
CA ALA A 14 23.71 -5.52 46.57
C ALA A 14 22.67 -4.66 45.85
N ALA A 15 22.95 -3.38 45.57
CA ALA A 15 22.12 -2.49 44.76
C ALA A 15 22.34 -2.61 43.26
N LEU A 16 23.56 -2.98 42.81
CA LEU A 16 23.87 -3.18 41.40
C LEU A 16 23.27 -4.43 40.81
N VAL A 17 23.16 -5.53 41.55
CA VAL A 17 22.62 -6.79 41.06
C VAL A 17 21.12 -6.67 40.71
N PRO A 18 20.24 -6.11 41.57
CA PRO A 18 18.84 -5.91 41.18
C PRO A 18 18.66 -4.84 40.11
N GLY A 19 19.53 -3.81 40.05
CA GLY A 19 19.51 -2.80 39.00
C GLY A 19 19.85 -3.36 37.63
N VAL A 20 20.86 -4.24 37.56
CA VAL A 20 21.25 -4.93 36.33
C VAL A 20 20.17 -5.95 35.91
N ALA A 21 19.61 -6.70 36.87
CA ALA A 21 18.52 -7.64 36.61
C ALA A 21 17.25 -6.91 36.11
N LEU A 22 16.92 -5.77 36.71
CA LEU A 22 15.82 -4.92 36.27
C LEU A 22 16.10 -4.31 34.87
N GLY A 23 17.33 -3.91 34.61
CA GLY A 23 17.76 -3.40 33.31
C GLY A 23 17.67 -4.48 32.21
N PHE A 24 18.08 -5.70 32.51
CA PHE A 24 17.91 -6.84 31.59
C PHE A 24 16.44 -7.19 31.39
N TRP A 25 15.63 -7.20 32.46
CA TRP A 25 14.19 -7.47 32.37
C TRP A 25 13.46 -6.39 31.56
N LEU A 26 13.77 -5.12 31.79
CA LEU A 26 13.21 -4.00 31.03
C LEU A 26 13.70 -3.97 29.55
N HIS A 27 14.91 -4.48 29.29
CA HIS A 27 15.44 -4.59 27.95
C HIS A 27 14.78 -5.76 27.20
N ASP A 28 14.48 -6.86 27.87
CA ASP A 28 13.85 -8.03 27.28
C ASP A 28 12.34 -7.79 27.00
N GLU A 29 11.65 -7.02 27.84
CA GLU A 29 10.28 -6.57 27.53
C GLU A 29 10.23 -5.65 26.28
N GLY A 30 11.38 -5.10 25.86
CA GLY A 30 11.55 -4.29 24.67
C GLY A 30 11.48 -5.05 23.35
N THR A 31 11.61 -6.38 23.36
CA THR A 31 11.72 -7.22 22.14
C THR A 31 10.68 -8.33 22.12
N ILE A 32 9.42 -8.01 22.40
CA ILE A 32 8.35 -9.01 22.37
C ILE A 32 8.08 -9.40 20.90
N ASP A 33 8.58 -10.55 20.52
CA ASP A 33 8.14 -11.28 19.33
C ASP A 33 6.94 -12.12 19.69
N TYR A 34 5.75 -11.67 19.30
CA TYR A 34 4.53 -12.42 19.51
C TYR A 34 4.21 -13.28 18.31
N LYS A 35 4.25 -14.61 18.46
CA LYS A 35 3.78 -15.59 17.48
C LYS A 35 2.62 -16.38 18.06
N ARG A 36 1.46 -16.20 17.51
CA ARG A 36 0.35 -17.10 17.73
C ARG A 36 0.24 -17.99 16.52
N GLY A 37 0.48 -19.29 16.67
CA GLY A 37 0.63 -20.32 15.67
C GLY A 37 -0.01 -20.03 14.30
N SER A 38 0.57 -20.52 13.23
CA SER A 38 0.07 -20.29 11.89
C SER A 38 -1.32 -20.94 11.74
N SER A 39 -2.37 -20.20 12.09
CA SER A 39 -3.72 -20.67 11.84
C SER A 39 -3.96 -20.63 10.34
N THR A 40 -3.95 -21.79 9.71
CA THR A 40 -4.34 -21.98 8.31
C THR A 40 -5.81 -21.54 8.08
N VAL A 41 -6.59 -21.43 9.13
CA VAL A 41 -8.01 -20.99 9.06
C VAL A 41 -8.16 -19.54 8.59
N GLU A 42 -7.18 -18.66 8.89
CA GLU A 42 -7.16 -17.28 8.39
C GLU A 42 -6.48 -17.17 7.00
N PHE A 43 -5.87 -18.24 6.54
CA PHE A 43 -5.38 -18.41 5.17
C PHE A 43 -6.42 -19.13 4.30
N VAL A 44 -7.65 -18.69 4.34
CA VAL A 44 -8.64 -19.21 3.41
C VAL A 44 -8.25 -18.74 2.00
N THR A 45 -7.50 -19.59 1.31
CA THR A 45 -7.62 -19.61 -0.14
C THR A 45 -9.06 -19.98 -0.43
N THR A 46 -9.91 -18.99 -0.61
CA THR A 46 -11.21 -19.22 -1.23
C THR A 46 -10.93 -19.86 -2.59
N GLN A 47 -10.95 -21.18 -2.67
CA GLN A 47 -11.18 -21.82 -3.95
C GLN A 47 -12.49 -21.24 -4.45
N LYS A 48 -12.40 -20.35 -5.41
CA LYS A 48 -13.57 -19.81 -6.10
C LYS A 48 -14.34 -21.01 -6.63
N LYS A 49 -15.56 -21.22 -6.15
CA LYS A 49 -16.56 -21.99 -6.92
C LYS A 49 -16.48 -21.53 -8.38
N PRO A 50 -16.53 -22.43 -9.37
CA PRO A 50 -16.50 -22.04 -10.78
C PRO A 50 -17.62 -21.01 -11.02
N GLU A 51 -17.20 -19.77 -11.25
CA GLU A 51 -18.11 -18.65 -11.49
C GLU A 51 -18.76 -18.86 -12.86
N GLN A 52 -20.07 -19.00 -12.90
CA GLN A 52 -20.81 -18.97 -14.16
C GLN A 52 -20.39 -17.74 -14.95
N LYS A 53 -19.90 -17.94 -16.17
CA LYS A 53 -19.41 -16.90 -17.08
C LYS A 53 -20.52 -15.89 -17.38
N ARG A 54 -20.66 -14.87 -16.57
CA ARG A 54 -21.34 -13.64 -16.98
C ARG A 54 -20.45 -12.93 -18.01
N PRO A 55 -21.01 -12.28 -19.06
CA PRO A 55 -20.20 -11.52 -20.01
C PRO A 55 -19.33 -10.55 -19.24
N ARG A 56 -18.01 -10.63 -19.42
CA ARG A 56 -17.05 -9.71 -18.79
C ARG A 56 -17.35 -8.31 -19.29
N ALA A 57 -17.92 -7.47 -18.46
CA ALA A 57 -17.81 -6.03 -18.67
C ALA A 57 -16.31 -5.74 -18.85
N VAL A 58 -15.94 -5.02 -19.92
CA VAL A 58 -14.57 -4.57 -20.14
C VAL A 58 -14.26 -3.57 -19.04
N VAL A 59 -13.75 -4.06 -17.92
CA VAL A 59 -13.25 -3.22 -16.85
C VAL A 59 -11.95 -2.61 -17.39
N LEU A 60 -12.01 -1.33 -17.73
CA LEU A 60 -10.82 -0.54 -18.07
C LEU A 60 -9.87 -0.61 -16.88
N ARG A 61 -8.85 -1.47 -16.95
CA ARG A 61 -7.85 -1.58 -15.90
C ARG A 61 -6.99 -0.33 -15.97
N LEU A 62 -7.24 0.62 -15.08
CA LEU A 62 -6.38 1.78 -14.91
C LEU A 62 -5.03 1.32 -14.36
N PRO A 63 -3.89 1.85 -14.87
CA PRO A 63 -2.57 1.36 -14.49
C PRO A 63 -2.26 1.46 -13.00
N TRP A 64 -2.47 2.65 -12.39
CA TRP A 64 -2.22 2.88 -10.96
C TRP A 64 -3.19 3.92 -10.40
N PRO A 65 -4.49 3.61 -10.27
CA PRO A 65 -5.52 4.63 -10.04
C PRO A 65 -5.62 5.14 -8.60
N THR A 66 -4.93 4.52 -7.65
CA THR A 66 -5.01 4.86 -6.22
C THR A 66 -3.71 4.49 -5.52
N TYR A 67 -3.46 5.07 -4.35
CA TYR A 67 -2.37 4.67 -3.47
C TYR A 67 -2.41 3.15 -3.21
N GLY A 68 -1.25 2.50 -3.34
CA GLY A 68 -1.15 1.05 -3.19
C GLY A 68 -1.74 0.22 -4.32
N LEU A 69 -2.06 0.83 -5.48
CA LEU A 69 -2.57 0.22 -6.72
C LEU A 69 -3.99 -0.36 -6.59
N ARG A 70 -4.24 -1.15 -5.57
CA ARG A 70 -5.51 -1.87 -5.31
C ARG A 70 -6.19 -1.36 -4.05
N VAL A 71 -7.47 -1.62 -3.92
CA VAL A 71 -8.25 -1.22 -2.74
C VAL A 71 -7.80 -1.90 -1.45
N GLN A 72 -7.11 -3.06 -1.55
CA GLN A 72 -6.45 -3.75 -0.45
C GLN A 72 -5.09 -3.15 -0.08
N ARG A 73 -4.61 -2.14 -0.82
CA ARG A 73 -3.31 -1.48 -0.60
C ARG A 73 -2.11 -2.42 -0.69
N THR A 74 -2.15 -3.43 -1.57
CA THR A 74 -1.10 -4.45 -1.67
C THR A 74 0.21 -3.97 -2.29
N HIS A 75 0.21 -2.82 -2.94
CA HIS A 75 1.39 -2.23 -3.60
C HIS A 75 2.06 -3.18 -4.62
N THR A 76 1.28 -4.01 -5.31
CA THR A 76 1.82 -5.06 -6.18
C THR A 76 1.24 -5.03 -7.58
N ALA A 77 2.12 -4.85 -8.56
CA ALA A 77 1.88 -4.89 -10.01
C ALA A 77 2.76 -5.99 -10.64
N ALA A 78 2.51 -7.25 -10.27
CA ALA A 78 3.34 -8.38 -10.71
C ALA A 78 3.15 -8.75 -12.20
N ASP A 79 2.12 -8.23 -12.82
CA ASP A 79 1.74 -8.46 -14.23
C ASP A 79 2.31 -7.38 -15.19
N PHE A 80 3.07 -6.40 -14.69
CA PHE A 80 3.79 -5.45 -15.52
C PHE A 80 5.15 -6.00 -15.89
N ASP A 81 5.48 -5.99 -17.17
CA ASP A 81 6.79 -6.41 -17.70
C ASP A 81 7.71 -5.19 -17.83
N ILE A 82 8.23 -4.74 -16.67
CA ILE A 82 9.06 -3.54 -16.55
C ILE A 82 10.27 -3.84 -15.69
N ARG A 83 11.41 -4.14 -16.32
CA ARG A 83 12.66 -4.46 -15.63
C ARG A 83 13.82 -3.58 -16.07
N PRO A 84 14.82 -3.34 -15.19
CA PRO A 84 16.08 -2.75 -15.58
C PRO A 84 16.86 -3.67 -16.55
N PRO A 85 17.79 -3.10 -17.35
CA PRO A 85 18.28 -1.72 -17.27
C PRO A 85 17.29 -0.72 -17.87
N TYR A 86 17.21 0.45 -17.23
CA TYR A 86 16.31 1.52 -17.65
C TYR A 86 17.03 2.62 -18.42
N ARG A 87 16.25 3.34 -19.26
CA ARG A 87 16.60 4.65 -19.81
C ARG A 87 15.65 5.71 -19.29
N LEU A 88 16.17 6.85 -18.86
CA LEU A 88 15.38 8.02 -18.50
C LEU A 88 14.69 8.56 -19.77
N ARG A 89 13.39 8.79 -19.70
CA ARG A 89 12.57 9.30 -20.82
C ARG A 89 12.33 10.79 -20.70
N TRP A 90 11.94 11.21 -19.52
CA TRP A 90 11.69 12.62 -19.22
C TRP A 90 11.74 12.86 -17.70
N THR A 91 11.88 14.15 -17.34
CA THR A 91 11.82 14.63 -15.96
C THR A 91 10.81 15.76 -15.89
N PHE A 92 9.85 15.64 -14.98
CA PHE A 92 8.92 16.70 -14.63
C PHE A 92 9.40 17.40 -13.35
N LYS A 93 9.35 18.76 -13.31
CA LYS A 93 9.72 19.59 -12.16
C LYS A 93 8.48 20.24 -11.56
N ALA A 94 8.17 19.93 -10.29
CA ALA A 94 7.03 20.50 -9.56
C ALA A 94 7.39 21.74 -8.73
N HIS A 95 8.68 22.11 -8.62
CA HIS A 95 9.25 23.21 -7.84
C HIS A 95 9.15 23.09 -6.32
N HIS A 96 8.21 22.32 -5.77
CA HIS A 96 8.09 22.00 -4.34
C HIS A 96 7.99 20.51 -4.11
N VAL A 97 8.07 20.10 -2.85
CA VAL A 97 8.07 18.67 -2.44
C VAL A 97 6.83 17.94 -2.97
N LEU A 98 7.11 16.79 -3.58
CA LEU A 98 6.15 15.75 -3.92
C LEU A 98 6.39 14.61 -2.91
N GLU A 99 5.61 14.55 -1.87
CA GLU A 99 5.80 13.58 -0.80
C GLU A 99 5.21 12.21 -1.16
N PHE A 100 4.05 12.23 -1.81
CA PHE A 100 3.32 11.02 -2.19
C PHE A 100 3.39 10.73 -3.68
N PRO A 101 3.29 9.43 -4.08
CA PRO A 101 3.40 9.05 -5.46
C PRO A 101 2.20 9.53 -6.28
N PRO A 102 2.40 9.76 -7.59
CA PRO A 102 1.30 10.04 -8.49
C PRO A 102 0.38 8.83 -8.64
N SER A 103 -0.88 9.08 -8.96
CA SER A 103 -1.78 8.06 -9.50
C SER A 103 -1.83 8.16 -11.02
N ILE A 104 -1.99 7.00 -11.69
CA ILE A 104 -1.90 6.91 -13.15
C ILE A 104 -3.23 6.41 -13.72
N ALA A 105 -3.82 7.23 -14.57
CA ALA A 105 -5.05 6.89 -15.28
C ALA A 105 -5.19 7.72 -16.57
N TYR A 106 -5.87 7.19 -17.55
CA TYR A 106 -6.25 7.91 -18.80
C TYR A 106 -5.06 8.59 -19.48
N GLY A 107 -3.88 7.97 -19.48
CA GLY A 107 -2.68 8.50 -20.09
C GLY A 107 -2.04 9.68 -19.36
N ARG A 108 -2.32 9.85 -18.06
CA ARG A 108 -1.83 10.95 -17.23
C ARG A 108 -1.39 10.47 -15.85
N LEU A 109 -0.42 11.21 -15.31
CA LEU A 109 -0.07 11.17 -13.89
C LEU A 109 -0.80 12.33 -13.19
N TYR A 110 -1.44 12.02 -12.08
CA TYR A 110 -2.10 13.00 -11.22
C TYR A 110 -1.34 13.08 -9.91
N VAL A 111 -0.89 14.28 -9.52
CA VAL A 111 -0.05 14.47 -8.35
C VAL A 111 -0.24 15.85 -7.74
N ALA A 112 -0.22 15.92 -6.41
CA ALA A 112 -0.18 17.16 -5.67
C ALA A 112 1.22 17.42 -5.11
N GLN A 113 1.65 18.67 -5.14
CA GLN A 113 2.80 19.13 -4.37
C GLN A 113 2.35 19.63 -2.99
N GLN A 114 3.24 19.55 -2.01
CA GLN A 114 2.95 19.91 -0.63
C GLN A 114 2.26 21.28 -0.46
N ARG A 115 2.62 22.30 -1.27
CA ARG A 115 2.10 23.66 -1.19
C ARG A 115 0.91 23.93 -2.12
N GLY A 116 -0.03 23.00 -2.22
CA GLY A 116 -1.36 23.20 -2.79
C GLY A 116 -1.46 23.24 -4.32
N ARG A 117 -0.37 23.00 -5.07
CA ARG A 117 -0.48 22.89 -6.52
C ARG A 117 -0.73 21.44 -6.92
N PHE A 118 -1.74 21.22 -7.73
CA PHE A 118 -2.11 19.92 -8.27
C PHE A 118 -1.87 19.89 -9.78
N PHE A 119 -1.30 18.77 -10.28
CA PHE A 119 -0.95 18.62 -11.69
C PHE A 119 -1.58 17.37 -12.28
N ALA A 120 -1.99 17.47 -13.55
CA ALA A 120 -2.12 16.34 -14.46
C ALA A 120 -1.02 16.44 -15.51
N VAL A 121 -0.15 15.44 -15.56
CA VAL A 121 1.03 15.39 -16.42
C VAL A 121 0.84 14.27 -17.45
N HIS A 122 1.14 14.53 -18.70
CA HIS A 122 1.04 13.52 -19.76
C HIS A 122 2.09 12.43 -19.55
N HIS A 123 1.69 11.17 -19.47
CA HIS A 123 2.52 10.05 -19.03
C HIS A 123 3.72 9.76 -19.94
N ARG A 124 3.63 10.02 -21.25
CA ARG A 124 4.72 9.77 -22.22
C ARG A 124 5.69 10.92 -22.37
N THR A 125 5.26 12.16 -22.11
CA THR A 125 6.06 13.36 -22.44
C THR A 125 6.47 14.19 -21.24
N GLY A 126 5.86 13.98 -20.06
CA GLY A 126 6.09 14.79 -18.88
C GLY A 126 5.53 16.22 -18.96
N LYS A 127 4.82 16.58 -20.05
CA LYS A 127 4.21 17.91 -20.20
C LYS A 127 2.95 18.05 -19.34
N ILE A 128 2.76 19.25 -18.77
CA ILE A 128 1.55 19.58 -18.02
C ILE A 128 0.36 19.59 -18.98
N VAL A 129 -0.69 18.82 -18.67
CA VAL A 129 -1.97 18.83 -19.39
C VAL A 129 -2.89 19.88 -18.80
N TRP A 130 -2.96 19.92 -17.48
CA TRP A 130 -3.62 20.96 -16.70
C TRP A 130 -3.01 21.03 -15.30
N GLN A 131 -3.19 22.18 -14.62
CA GLN A 131 -2.84 22.38 -13.22
C GLN A 131 -3.91 23.18 -12.51
N ARG A 132 -3.99 23.00 -11.17
CA ARG A 132 -4.85 23.76 -10.28
C ARG A 132 -4.05 24.18 -9.06
N ARG A 133 -4.47 25.28 -8.43
CA ARG A 133 -3.91 25.76 -7.17
C ARG A 133 -5.00 25.78 -6.13
N PHE A 134 -4.68 25.27 -4.97
CA PHE A 134 -5.47 25.30 -3.76
C PHE A 134 -4.64 25.98 -2.66
N ASP A 135 -5.28 26.54 -1.67
CA ASP A 135 -4.65 27.22 -0.53
C ASP A 135 -4.37 26.26 0.64
N HIS A 136 -4.31 24.97 0.38
CA HIS A 136 -4.15 23.90 1.35
C HIS A 136 -2.88 23.09 1.11
N CYS A 137 -2.35 22.54 2.19
CA CYS A 137 -1.22 21.60 2.16
C CYS A 137 -1.66 20.21 1.69
N SER A 138 -0.74 19.43 1.15
CA SER A 138 -1.01 18.08 0.67
C SER A 138 0.07 17.13 1.12
N ALA A 139 -0.36 15.99 1.70
CA ALA A 139 0.45 14.82 2.00
C ALA A 139 -0.35 13.54 1.72
N SER A 140 -0.87 13.42 0.49
CA SER A 140 -1.64 12.24 0.07
C SER A 140 -1.51 11.98 -1.43
N SER A 141 -1.73 10.73 -1.84
CA SER A 141 -1.92 10.38 -3.25
C SER A 141 -3.38 10.58 -3.65
N PRO A 142 -3.65 11.11 -4.85
CA PRO A 142 -5.01 11.17 -5.37
C PRO A 142 -5.56 9.77 -5.71
N THR A 143 -6.88 9.65 -5.76
CA THR A 143 -7.57 8.45 -6.28
C THR A 143 -8.41 8.83 -7.48
N ILE A 144 -8.31 8.03 -8.54
CA ILE A 144 -9.04 8.23 -9.79
C ILE A 144 -10.08 7.14 -9.97
N ALA A 145 -11.34 7.54 -10.05
CA ALA A 145 -12.45 6.65 -10.37
C ALA A 145 -13.50 7.41 -11.22
N TYR A 146 -14.16 6.74 -12.13
CA TYR A 146 -15.25 7.29 -12.94
C TYR A 146 -14.93 8.61 -13.66
N ARG A 147 -13.67 8.76 -14.16
CA ARG A 147 -13.15 9.98 -14.80
C ARG A 147 -13.09 11.20 -13.87
N VAL A 148 -13.11 10.98 -12.56
CA VAL A 148 -12.97 11.99 -11.51
C VAL A 148 -11.70 11.71 -10.71
N VAL A 149 -10.98 12.77 -10.35
CA VAL A 149 -9.84 12.77 -9.44
C VAL A 149 -10.33 13.22 -8.07
N TYR A 150 -10.17 12.39 -7.08
CA TYR A 150 -10.44 12.70 -5.67
C TYR A 150 -9.13 12.93 -4.96
N HIS A 151 -9.01 14.04 -4.24
CA HIS A 151 -7.81 14.37 -3.48
C HIS A 151 -8.16 14.93 -2.12
N ALA A 152 -7.37 14.55 -1.12
CA ALA A 152 -7.51 14.98 0.26
C ALA A 152 -6.43 16.01 0.59
N TRP A 153 -6.82 17.08 1.26
CA TRP A 153 -5.99 18.22 1.60
C TRP A 153 -5.92 18.37 3.12
N MET A 154 -4.75 18.71 3.59
CA MET A 154 -4.49 19.05 4.98
C MET A 154 -4.97 20.50 5.28
N GLN A 155 -4.39 21.09 6.31
CA GLN A 155 -4.64 22.46 6.71
C GLN A 155 -4.30 23.49 5.61
N PRO A 156 -4.83 24.73 5.72
CA PRO A 156 -4.41 25.84 4.87
C PRO A 156 -2.91 26.14 4.95
N LEU A 157 -2.40 26.83 3.94
CA LEU A 157 -1.01 27.34 3.94
C LEU A 157 -0.77 28.29 5.13
N PRO A 158 0.44 28.32 5.71
CA PRO A 158 1.67 27.64 5.32
C PRO A 158 1.80 26.23 5.87
N CYS A 159 2.53 25.34 5.15
CA CYS A 159 2.69 23.93 5.51
C CYS A 159 3.77 23.60 6.56
N ASN A 160 4.33 24.60 7.22
CA ASN A 160 5.34 24.47 8.29
C ASN A 160 4.75 24.54 9.70
N ARG A 161 3.46 24.73 9.82
CA ARG A 161 2.69 24.73 11.09
C ARG A 161 1.66 23.62 11.01
N PHE A 162 1.55 22.85 12.09
CA PHE A 162 0.62 21.72 12.19
C PHE A 162 -0.32 21.87 13.39
N PRO A 163 -1.15 22.95 13.44
CA PRO A 163 -2.20 23.01 14.46
C PRO A 163 -3.25 21.96 14.09
N ARG A 164 -3.40 20.96 14.95
CA ARG A 164 -4.25 19.77 14.71
C ARG A 164 -5.75 20.08 14.53
N SER A 165 -6.18 21.26 14.99
CA SER A 165 -7.56 21.75 14.88
C SER A 165 -7.90 22.46 13.57
N GLN A 166 -6.96 22.58 12.63
CA GLN A 166 -7.19 23.31 11.39
C GLN A 166 -8.06 22.51 10.41
N PRO A 167 -8.94 23.22 9.65
CA PRO A 167 -9.76 22.56 8.64
C PRO A 167 -8.93 22.05 7.47
N GLY A 168 -9.38 20.94 6.91
CA GLY A 168 -8.92 20.40 5.63
C GLY A 168 -10.09 20.19 4.70
N MET A 169 -9.84 19.62 3.55
CA MET A 169 -10.92 19.38 2.58
C MET A 169 -10.64 18.15 1.70
N ILE A 170 -11.70 17.63 1.12
CA ILE A 170 -11.63 16.69 0.00
C ILE A 170 -12.20 17.36 -1.24
N THR A 171 -11.52 17.25 -2.37
CA THR A 171 -11.96 17.77 -3.65
C THR A 171 -12.20 16.65 -4.66
N ALA A 172 -13.24 16.81 -5.47
CA ALA A 172 -13.47 16.04 -6.68
C ALA A 172 -13.29 16.93 -7.90
N MET A 173 -12.46 16.50 -8.83
CA MET A 173 -12.11 17.25 -10.03
C MET A 173 -12.29 16.37 -11.28
N ALA A 174 -12.78 16.95 -12.37
CA ALA A 174 -12.87 16.25 -13.65
C ALA A 174 -11.46 15.84 -14.13
N ALA A 175 -11.20 14.56 -14.33
CA ALA A 175 -9.87 14.05 -14.71
C ALA A 175 -9.35 14.66 -16.02
N ARG A 176 -10.22 15.01 -16.96
CA ARG A 176 -9.84 15.57 -18.25
C ARG A 176 -9.40 17.04 -18.17
N THR A 177 -10.03 17.85 -17.34
CA THR A 177 -9.87 19.32 -17.34
C THR A 177 -9.42 19.91 -16.01
N GLY A 178 -9.47 19.14 -14.92
CA GLY A 178 -9.22 19.63 -13.58
C GLY A 178 -10.32 20.57 -13.05
N LYS A 179 -11.49 20.70 -13.75
CA LYS A 179 -12.61 21.50 -13.24
C LYS A 179 -13.10 20.90 -11.92
N LEU A 180 -13.23 21.72 -10.88
CA LEU A 180 -13.81 21.32 -9.60
C LEU A 180 -15.28 20.93 -9.81
N ILE A 181 -15.66 19.77 -9.26
CA ILE A 181 -17.02 19.22 -9.30
C ILE A 181 -17.70 19.48 -7.95
N TRP A 182 -17.03 19.10 -6.86
CA TRP A 182 -17.48 19.37 -5.50
C TRP A 182 -16.30 19.46 -4.54
N ARG A 183 -16.52 20.05 -3.39
CA ARG A 183 -15.63 20.15 -2.23
C ARG A 183 -16.39 19.71 -0.98
N PHE A 184 -15.70 19.04 -0.07
CA PHE A 184 -16.17 18.66 1.26
C PHE A 184 -15.16 19.15 2.30
N ASP A 185 -15.58 19.99 3.22
CA ASP A 185 -14.75 20.57 4.28
C ASP A 185 -14.97 19.84 5.60
N ALA A 186 -13.87 19.50 6.31
CA ALA A 186 -13.87 18.89 7.64
C ALA A 186 -12.52 19.16 8.32
N GLY A 187 -12.04 18.31 9.22
CA GLY A 187 -10.69 18.36 9.75
C GLY A 187 -9.62 18.09 8.69
N ALA A 188 -8.35 18.30 9.02
CA ALA A 188 -7.23 18.05 8.11
C ALA A 188 -7.16 16.58 7.66
N PHE A 189 -6.91 16.35 6.36
CA PHE A 189 -6.80 15.02 5.78
C PHE A 189 -5.36 14.76 5.30
N GLU A 190 -4.64 13.90 5.98
CA GLU A 190 -3.33 13.39 5.54
C GLU A 190 -3.44 12.04 4.82
N THR A 191 -4.64 11.50 4.72
CA THR A 191 -4.93 10.18 4.17
C THR A 191 -5.19 10.21 2.67
N SER A 192 -4.69 9.19 1.95
CA SER A 192 -5.04 9.00 0.54
C SER A 192 -6.46 8.44 0.42
N PRO A 193 -7.38 9.11 -0.29
CA PRO A 193 -8.76 8.67 -0.41
C PRO A 193 -8.88 7.26 -0.98
N LEU A 194 -9.93 6.53 -0.59
CA LEU A 194 -10.28 5.22 -1.13
C LEU A 194 -11.69 5.25 -1.71
N VAL A 195 -11.85 4.85 -2.96
CA VAL A 195 -13.19 4.77 -3.62
C VAL A 195 -13.59 3.33 -3.81
N ILE A 196 -14.75 2.96 -3.25
CA ILE A 196 -15.40 1.65 -3.42
C ILE A 196 -16.83 1.86 -3.93
N GLY A 197 -17.10 1.42 -5.14
CA GLY A 197 -18.40 1.68 -5.77
C GLY A 197 -18.71 3.18 -5.80
N ARG A 198 -19.78 3.59 -5.14
CA ARG A 198 -20.23 5.01 -5.10
C ARG A 198 -19.88 5.73 -3.79
N THR A 199 -18.89 5.23 -3.05
CA THR A 199 -18.50 5.81 -1.75
C THR A 199 -17.00 6.04 -1.71
N LEU A 200 -16.61 7.22 -1.27
CA LEU A 200 -15.24 7.58 -0.94
C LEU A 200 -15.05 7.52 0.57
N TYR A 201 -13.93 6.94 1.02
CA TYR A 201 -13.54 6.83 2.41
C TYR A 201 -12.26 7.62 2.64
N ALA A 202 -12.22 8.44 3.68
CA ALA A 202 -11.03 9.19 4.10
C ALA A 202 -11.04 9.40 5.62
N GLY A 203 -9.90 9.15 6.25
CA GLY A 203 -9.67 9.46 7.66
C GLY A 203 -9.14 10.88 7.83
N SER A 204 -9.44 11.50 8.95
CA SER A 204 -9.08 12.88 9.28
C SER A 204 -8.50 13.01 10.67
N TRP A 205 -7.77 14.10 10.91
CA TRP A 205 -7.21 14.47 12.22
C TRP A 205 -8.27 14.86 13.25
N ASP A 206 -9.51 15.08 12.83
CA ASP A 206 -10.64 15.28 13.74
C ASP A 206 -11.19 13.96 14.32
N HIS A 207 -10.41 12.90 14.26
CA HIS A 207 -10.72 11.54 14.75
C HIS A 207 -11.83 10.84 13.97
N LYS A 208 -12.21 11.33 12.79
CA LYS A 208 -13.34 10.76 12.06
C LYS A 208 -12.91 10.09 10.77
N LEU A 209 -13.53 8.94 10.51
CA LEU A 209 -13.57 8.34 9.19
C LEU A 209 -14.86 8.76 8.50
N TYR A 210 -14.73 9.40 7.36
CA TYR A 210 -15.84 9.85 6.53
C TYR A 210 -16.10 8.89 5.38
N ALA A 211 -17.36 8.52 5.17
CA ALA A 211 -17.84 7.85 3.96
C ALA A 211 -18.69 8.84 3.16
N ILE A 212 -18.22 9.24 2.01
CA ILE A 212 -18.76 10.34 1.21
C ILE A 212 -19.33 9.81 -0.11
N ASN A 213 -20.50 10.30 -0.51
CA ASN A 213 -21.07 10.01 -1.82
C ASN A 213 -20.19 10.68 -2.90
N ILE A 214 -19.64 9.90 -3.83
CA ILE A 214 -18.70 10.41 -4.85
C ILE A 214 -19.32 11.38 -5.86
N TYR A 215 -20.62 11.42 -6.01
CA TYR A 215 -21.30 12.31 -6.95
C TYR A 215 -21.68 13.64 -6.33
N THR A 216 -22.09 13.62 -5.05
CA THR A 216 -22.63 14.82 -4.38
C THR A 216 -21.66 15.46 -3.39
N GLY A 217 -20.59 14.77 -2.99
CA GLY A 217 -19.68 15.22 -1.93
C GLY A 217 -20.29 15.19 -0.51
N LYS A 218 -21.52 14.71 -0.34
CA LYS A 218 -22.20 14.65 0.97
C LYS A 218 -21.84 13.37 1.72
N PRO A 219 -21.64 13.41 3.05
CA PRO A 219 -21.42 12.23 3.88
C PRO A 219 -22.62 11.27 3.80
N ARG A 220 -22.34 9.97 3.72
CA ARG A 220 -23.31 8.88 3.90
C ARG A 220 -23.37 8.45 5.35
N TRP A 221 -22.20 8.37 5.95
CA TRP A 221 -22.01 8.10 7.37
C TRP A 221 -20.63 8.60 7.81
N THR A 222 -20.48 8.75 9.11
CA THR A 222 -19.24 9.14 9.77
C THR A 222 -19.04 8.24 10.97
N PHE A 223 -17.79 7.86 11.25
CA PHE A 223 -17.41 7.07 12.42
C PHE A 223 -16.36 7.86 13.22
N THR A 224 -16.57 8.04 14.51
CA THR A 224 -15.59 8.65 15.41
C THR A 224 -14.71 7.58 16.04
N ALA A 225 -13.40 7.66 15.80
CA ALA A 225 -12.39 6.77 16.35
C ALA A 225 -11.83 7.32 17.67
N ASP A 226 -10.95 6.54 18.30
CA ASP A 226 -10.31 6.90 19.57
C ASP A 226 -9.08 7.82 19.43
N GLY A 227 -8.66 8.14 18.21
CA GLY A 227 -7.52 9.01 17.93
C GLY A 227 -7.54 9.53 16.51
N GLU A 228 -6.60 10.41 16.18
CA GLU A 228 -6.39 10.94 14.84
C GLU A 228 -6.20 9.81 13.83
N ILE A 229 -6.70 10.00 12.60
CA ILE A 229 -6.60 9.01 11.54
C ILE A 229 -5.63 9.53 10.48
N ASN A 230 -4.37 9.15 10.59
CA ASN A 230 -3.30 9.39 9.60
C ASN A 230 -3.18 8.22 8.61
N SER A 231 -3.63 7.06 9.02
CA SER A 231 -3.63 5.82 8.24
C SER A 231 -4.66 5.88 7.11
N SER A 232 -4.24 5.74 5.86
CA SER A 232 -5.16 5.65 4.72
C SER A 232 -5.99 4.37 4.81
N ALA A 233 -7.27 4.46 4.48
CA ALA A 233 -8.16 3.32 4.53
C ALA A 233 -7.81 2.25 3.47
N ALA A 234 -7.99 0.97 3.83
CA ALA A 234 -7.97 -0.18 2.93
C ALA A 234 -9.32 -0.92 2.96
N TYR A 235 -9.63 -1.69 1.91
CA TYR A 235 -10.90 -2.40 1.80
C TYR A 235 -10.70 -3.86 1.45
N SER A 236 -11.45 -4.74 2.12
CA SER A 236 -11.58 -6.14 1.75
C SER A 236 -12.90 -6.72 2.27
N SER A 237 -13.56 -7.55 1.46
CA SER A 237 -14.73 -8.34 1.86
C SER A 237 -15.79 -7.55 2.65
N GLY A 238 -16.18 -6.38 2.13
CA GLY A 238 -17.22 -5.53 2.73
C GLY A 238 -16.78 -4.70 3.93
N LYS A 239 -15.49 -4.71 4.29
CA LYS A 239 -14.97 -3.98 5.45
C LYS A 239 -13.94 -2.93 5.06
N ILE A 240 -13.94 -1.81 5.78
CA ILE A 240 -12.93 -0.75 5.73
C ILE A 240 -12.01 -0.91 6.94
N TYR A 241 -10.69 -0.88 6.69
CA TYR A 241 -9.66 -1.04 7.72
C TYR A 241 -8.82 0.23 7.78
N PHE A 242 -8.51 0.71 8.98
CA PHE A 242 -7.63 1.87 9.21
C PHE A 242 -7.04 1.83 10.62
N GLY A 243 -5.88 2.44 10.77
CA GLY A 243 -5.20 2.63 12.06
C GLY A 243 -5.47 4.02 12.64
N THR A 244 -5.17 4.19 13.94
CA THR A 244 -5.25 5.47 14.66
C THR A 244 -3.99 5.77 15.45
N ASP A 245 -3.81 7.04 15.80
CA ASP A 245 -2.73 7.49 16.69
C ASP A 245 -2.89 7.05 18.15
N ALA A 246 -4.05 6.48 18.51
CA ALA A 246 -4.25 5.80 19.80
C ALA A 246 -3.77 4.33 19.78
N GLY A 247 -3.12 3.87 18.69
CA GLY A 247 -2.65 2.48 18.55
C GLY A 247 -3.77 1.47 18.33
N SER A 248 -4.90 1.90 17.79
CA SER A 248 -6.04 1.04 17.45
C SER A 248 -6.10 0.78 15.95
N LEU A 249 -6.43 -0.46 15.59
CA LEU A 249 -6.78 -0.88 14.23
C LEU A 249 -8.27 -1.23 14.21
N TYR A 250 -9.01 -0.56 13.35
CA TYR A 250 -10.45 -0.75 13.19
C TYR A 250 -10.78 -1.52 11.92
N ALA A 251 -11.86 -2.31 11.97
CA ALA A 251 -12.58 -2.79 10.82
C ALA A 251 -14.05 -2.38 10.94
N LEU A 252 -14.53 -1.61 9.98
CA LEU A 252 -15.93 -1.19 9.90
C LEU A 252 -16.63 -1.84 8.72
N ASP A 253 -17.93 -2.06 8.84
CA ASP A 253 -18.78 -2.36 7.69
C ASP A 253 -18.76 -1.19 6.70
N ALA A 254 -18.35 -1.45 5.47
CA ALA A 254 -18.18 -0.38 4.47
C ALA A 254 -19.47 0.35 4.13
N ARG A 255 -20.62 -0.32 4.18
CA ARG A 255 -21.91 0.24 3.81
C ARG A 255 -22.54 1.09 4.90
N THR A 256 -22.37 0.67 6.17
CA THR A 256 -23.08 1.27 7.31
C THR A 256 -22.22 2.05 8.28
N GLY A 257 -20.88 1.88 8.22
CA GLY A 257 -19.94 2.46 9.21
C GLY A 257 -19.94 1.73 10.56
N ARG A 258 -20.76 0.67 10.74
CA ARG A 258 -20.79 -0.07 12.00
C ARG A 258 -19.47 -0.78 12.23
N GLN A 259 -18.91 -0.64 13.44
CA GLN A 259 -17.71 -1.37 13.86
C GLN A 259 -17.97 -2.87 13.85
N ARG A 260 -17.09 -3.61 13.17
CA ARG A 260 -17.07 -5.07 13.16
C ARG A 260 -16.14 -5.62 14.22
N TRP A 261 -14.96 -5.01 14.33
CA TRP A 261 -14.00 -5.28 15.38
C TRP A 261 -13.03 -4.11 15.53
N ARG A 262 -12.35 -4.09 16.67
CA ARG A 262 -11.22 -3.23 16.99
C ARG A 262 -10.12 -4.09 17.59
N ALA A 263 -8.89 -3.91 17.14
CA ALA A 263 -7.69 -4.49 17.71
C ALA A 263 -6.75 -3.37 18.16
N GLN A 264 -5.77 -3.68 18.99
CA GLN A 264 -4.83 -2.71 19.53
C GLN A 264 -3.40 -3.20 19.37
N ALA A 265 -2.45 -2.26 19.22
CA ALA A 265 -1.03 -2.53 19.35
C ALA A 265 -0.71 -3.08 20.75
N LEU A 266 0.36 -3.84 20.88
CA LEU A 266 0.88 -4.27 22.17
C LEU A 266 1.24 -3.04 23.00
N SER A 267 0.84 -3.06 24.28
CA SER A 267 1.22 -2.02 25.22
C SER A 267 2.65 -2.26 25.70
N ARG A 268 3.47 -1.19 25.69
CA ARG A 268 4.83 -1.19 26.26
C ARG A 268 4.88 -0.10 27.33
N PHE A 269 5.28 -0.46 28.56
CA PHE A 269 5.31 0.47 29.69
C PHE A 269 4.00 1.26 29.87
N GLY A 270 2.85 0.60 29.72
CA GLY A 270 1.53 1.23 29.85
C GLY A 270 1.11 2.11 28.66
N ARG A 271 1.97 2.28 27.64
CA ARG A 271 1.66 3.07 26.44
C ARG A 271 1.47 2.17 25.23
N ARG A 272 0.61 2.60 24.29
CA ARG A 272 0.49 2.04 22.95
C ARG A 272 0.99 3.06 21.96
N GLU A 273 1.88 2.60 21.11
CA GLU A 273 2.38 3.39 19.99
C GLU A 273 1.37 3.35 18.83
N TYR A 274 1.39 4.35 17.98
CA TYR A 274 0.34 4.59 17.00
C TYR A 274 0.51 3.83 15.68
N PHE A 275 -0.62 3.51 15.06
CA PHE A 275 -0.70 2.97 13.71
C PHE A 275 -0.83 4.09 12.68
N TYR A 276 0.29 4.72 12.37
CA TYR A 276 0.38 5.71 11.31
C TYR A 276 0.31 5.07 9.91
N ALA A 277 0.94 3.92 9.75
CA ALA A 277 1.02 3.21 8.49
C ALA A 277 -0.36 2.81 7.94
N THR A 278 -0.49 2.79 6.63
CA THR A 278 -1.68 2.28 5.95
C THR A 278 -1.74 0.76 6.06
N PRO A 279 -2.87 0.14 6.45
CA PRO A 279 -3.02 -1.30 6.48
C PRO A 279 -3.01 -1.90 5.07
N THR A 280 -2.38 -3.05 4.94
CA THR A 280 -2.36 -3.85 3.71
C THR A 280 -3.09 -5.16 3.93
N ILE A 281 -4.07 -5.48 3.06
CA ILE A 281 -4.90 -6.67 3.23
C ILE A 281 -4.52 -7.73 2.21
N ALA A 282 -4.06 -8.88 2.69
CA ALA A 282 -3.75 -10.04 1.85
C ALA A 282 -3.81 -11.34 2.67
N TYR A 283 -4.06 -12.46 2.03
CA TYR A 283 -4.05 -13.79 2.63
C TYR A 283 -4.93 -13.92 3.90
N GLY A 284 -6.09 -13.27 3.93
CA GLY A 284 -6.97 -13.24 5.09
C GLY A 284 -6.43 -12.45 6.29
N ARG A 285 -5.35 -11.67 6.11
CA ARG A 285 -4.66 -10.89 7.16
C ARG A 285 -4.65 -9.40 6.85
N VAL A 286 -4.54 -8.62 7.92
CA VAL A 286 -4.23 -7.18 7.89
C VAL A 286 -2.80 -7.01 8.37
N PHE A 287 -1.91 -6.53 7.51
CA PHE A 287 -0.53 -6.19 7.86
C PHE A 287 -0.44 -4.69 8.08
N ILE A 288 0.14 -4.26 9.21
CA ILE A 288 0.30 -2.85 9.55
C ILE A 288 1.55 -2.63 10.40
N GLY A 289 2.32 -1.61 10.03
CA GLY A 289 3.48 -1.16 10.80
C GLY A 289 3.07 -0.18 11.90
N ASN A 290 3.87 -0.14 12.97
CA ASN A 290 3.64 0.72 14.11
C ASN A 290 4.80 1.70 14.30
N SER A 291 4.57 2.80 15.01
CA SER A 291 5.57 3.83 15.28
C SER A 291 6.72 3.36 16.18
N ASP A 292 6.55 2.25 16.88
CA ASP A 292 7.64 1.60 17.62
C ASP A 292 8.55 0.70 16.76
N GLY A 293 8.20 0.52 15.49
CA GLY A 293 8.94 -0.34 14.55
C GLY A 293 8.51 -1.80 14.56
N THR A 294 7.37 -2.13 15.17
CA THR A 294 6.77 -3.46 15.12
C THR A 294 5.85 -3.61 13.91
N LEU A 295 6.01 -4.68 13.16
CA LEU A 295 5.09 -5.11 12.11
C LEU A 295 4.09 -6.10 12.70
N TYR A 296 2.82 -5.81 12.54
CA TYR A 296 1.72 -6.64 13.03
C TYR A 296 1.01 -7.36 11.88
N ALA A 297 0.50 -8.56 12.18
CA ALA A 297 -0.52 -9.24 11.39
C ALA A 297 -1.72 -9.56 12.26
N PHE A 298 -2.89 -9.12 11.81
CA PHE A 298 -4.17 -9.43 12.43
C PHE A 298 -5.03 -10.24 11.46
N GLY A 299 -5.92 -11.11 11.98
CA GLY A 299 -6.93 -11.77 11.17
C GLY A 299 -7.91 -10.74 10.60
N ALA A 300 -8.08 -10.70 9.28
CA ALA A 300 -8.93 -9.70 8.63
C ALA A 300 -10.42 -9.86 8.97
N SER A 301 -10.88 -11.07 9.30
CA SER A 301 -12.24 -11.35 9.73
C SER A 301 -12.48 -11.07 11.20
N SER A 302 -11.52 -11.44 12.06
CA SER A 302 -11.64 -11.50 13.51
C SER A 302 -11.02 -10.34 14.28
N GLY A 303 -10.02 -9.66 13.69
CA GLY A 303 -9.20 -8.67 14.40
C GLY A 303 -8.20 -9.30 15.38
N ARG A 304 -8.12 -10.62 15.46
CA ARG A 304 -7.22 -11.33 16.37
C ARG A 304 -5.77 -11.13 15.92
N MET A 305 -4.88 -10.77 16.83
CA MET A 305 -3.45 -10.71 16.54
C MET A 305 -2.92 -12.12 16.24
N LEU A 306 -2.29 -12.28 15.09
CA LEU A 306 -1.72 -13.55 14.65
C LEU A 306 -0.22 -13.61 14.94
N TRP A 307 0.46 -12.50 14.70
CA TRP A 307 1.86 -12.30 15.05
C TRP A 307 2.21 -10.81 15.10
N ALA A 308 3.24 -10.48 15.85
CA ALA A 308 3.89 -9.18 15.89
C ALA A 308 5.41 -9.38 15.88
N GLN A 309 6.11 -8.64 15.02
CA GLN A 309 7.54 -8.85 14.79
C GLN A 309 8.27 -7.53 14.79
N ARG A 310 9.28 -7.38 15.63
CA ARG A 310 10.14 -6.21 15.63
C ARG A 310 10.95 -6.14 14.35
N ALA A 311 10.77 -5.07 13.57
CA ALA A 311 11.50 -4.84 12.33
C ALA A 311 12.68 -3.86 12.53
N GLY A 312 12.50 -2.87 13.38
CA GLY A 312 13.52 -1.83 13.60
C GLY A 312 12.98 -0.71 14.46
N THR A 313 13.20 0.54 14.05
CA THR A 313 12.66 1.70 14.76
C THR A 313 11.25 2.02 14.27
N TYR A 314 11.03 3.01 13.48
CA TYR A 314 9.72 3.49 13.06
C TYR A 314 9.32 2.88 11.71
N ILE A 315 8.12 2.29 11.59
CA ILE A 315 7.52 1.90 10.31
C ILE A 315 6.48 2.95 9.94
N TYR A 316 6.85 3.84 9.02
CA TYR A 316 6.02 4.98 8.62
C TYR A 316 4.93 4.63 7.62
N THR A 317 5.16 3.67 6.73
CA THR A 317 4.36 3.48 5.53
C THR A 317 3.72 2.10 5.44
N ALA A 318 2.82 1.95 4.44
CA ALA A 318 2.21 0.66 4.12
C ALA A 318 3.26 -0.40 3.78
N ALA A 319 2.92 -1.65 4.05
CA ALA A 319 3.67 -2.79 3.54
C ALA A 319 3.29 -3.11 2.09
N ALA A 320 4.23 -3.63 1.29
CA ALA A 320 3.89 -4.34 0.07
C ALA A 320 3.76 -5.83 0.34
N VAL A 321 2.91 -6.53 -0.44
CA VAL A 321 2.69 -7.97 -0.23
C VAL A 321 2.73 -8.72 -1.55
N TRP A 322 3.58 -9.75 -1.65
CA TRP A 322 3.70 -10.58 -2.85
C TRP A 322 4.19 -11.99 -2.53
N ARG A 323 3.56 -13.01 -3.11
CA ARG A 323 3.93 -14.43 -3.00
C ARG A 323 4.24 -14.89 -1.57
N GLY A 324 3.31 -14.62 -0.63
CA GLY A 324 3.46 -15.01 0.77
C GLY A 324 4.51 -14.22 1.56
N ARG A 325 4.97 -13.08 1.05
CA ARG A 325 5.93 -12.19 1.70
C ARG A 325 5.34 -10.83 1.96
N VAL A 326 5.77 -10.22 3.05
CA VAL A 326 5.46 -8.85 3.45
C VAL A 326 6.75 -8.04 3.46
N TYR A 327 6.77 -6.89 2.78
CA TYR A 327 7.95 -6.04 2.64
C TYR A 327 7.71 -4.73 3.37
N VAL A 328 8.63 -4.35 4.23
CA VAL A 328 8.59 -3.09 4.99
C VAL A 328 9.97 -2.47 5.10
N GLY A 329 9.99 -1.14 5.22
CA GLY A 329 11.18 -0.38 5.56
C GLY A 329 11.04 0.31 6.90
N THR A 330 12.16 0.61 7.53
CA THR A 330 12.25 1.25 8.85
C THR A 330 13.13 2.49 8.82
N TYR A 331 12.96 3.38 9.77
CA TYR A 331 13.70 4.64 9.80
C TYR A 331 15.17 4.50 10.26
N ASP A 332 15.56 3.37 10.83
CA ASP A 332 16.96 3.00 11.07
C ASP A 332 17.66 2.43 9.82
N GLY A 333 17.02 2.51 8.65
CA GLY A 333 17.63 2.23 7.36
C GLY A 333 17.61 0.78 6.92
N TYR A 334 16.78 -0.04 7.52
CA TYR A 334 16.60 -1.42 7.07
C TYR A 334 15.36 -1.58 6.18
N PHE A 335 15.52 -2.41 5.17
CA PHE A 335 14.43 -2.89 4.35
C PHE A 335 14.38 -4.42 4.41
N MET A 336 13.21 -4.99 4.66
CA MET A 336 13.08 -6.39 5.03
C MET A 336 11.90 -7.07 4.35
N ALA A 337 12.02 -8.39 4.17
CA ALA A 337 10.90 -9.27 3.85
C ALA A 337 10.63 -10.23 5.01
N PHE A 338 9.35 -10.40 5.29
CA PHE A 338 8.84 -11.35 6.28
C PHE A 338 7.93 -12.39 5.62
N ASN A 339 7.88 -13.58 6.19
CA ASN A 339 6.87 -14.56 5.85
C ASN A 339 5.49 -14.07 6.30
N ALA A 340 4.56 -13.95 5.38
CA ALA A 340 3.22 -13.44 5.67
C ALA A 340 2.44 -14.34 6.65
N ALA A 341 2.73 -15.65 6.68
CA ALA A 341 2.06 -16.60 7.55
C ALA A 341 2.58 -16.57 8.99
N THR A 342 3.91 -16.56 9.14
CA THR A 342 4.57 -16.79 10.43
C THR A 342 5.18 -15.55 11.06
N GLY A 343 5.44 -14.50 10.27
CA GLY A 343 6.16 -13.31 10.70
C GLY A 343 7.69 -13.50 10.70
N ASP A 344 8.22 -14.64 10.30
CA ASP A 344 9.66 -14.87 10.25
C ASP A 344 10.31 -13.96 9.22
N ARG A 345 11.45 -13.32 9.60
CA ARG A 345 12.24 -12.52 8.67
C ARG A 345 12.96 -13.40 7.67
N LEU A 346 12.68 -13.22 6.38
CA LEU A 346 13.27 -13.99 5.28
C LEU A 346 14.60 -13.41 4.82
N TRP A 347 14.72 -12.09 4.76
CA TRP A 347 15.95 -11.38 4.43
C TRP A 347 15.90 -9.92 4.92
N ARG A 348 17.07 -9.30 4.99
CA ARG A 348 17.27 -7.89 5.37
C ARG A 348 18.29 -7.24 4.46
N PHE A 349 18.01 -6.03 4.02
CA PHE A 349 18.90 -5.15 3.27
C PHE A 349 19.16 -3.88 4.06
N SER A 350 20.39 -3.36 4.06
CA SER A 350 20.73 -2.08 4.70
C SER A 350 20.80 -0.98 3.64
N ALA A 351 19.90 0.00 3.73
CA ALA A 351 19.86 1.16 2.86
C ALA A 351 20.68 2.34 3.43
N SER A 352 21.29 2.19 4.62
CA SER A 352 22.11 3.20 5.33
C SER A 352 21.40 4.53 5.62
N SER A 353 20.10 4.65 5.35
CA SER A 353 19.27 5.82 5.68
C SER A 353 17.78 5.45 5.76
N ALA A 354 16.99 6.32 6.41
CA ALA A 354 15.57 6.06 6.66
C ALA A 354 14.81 5.64 5.40
N VAL A 355 14.09 4.53 5.45
CA VAL A 355 13.17 4.11 4.39
C VAL A 355 11.82 4.76 4.64
N HIS A 356 11.53 5.82 3.86
CA HIS A 356 10.37 6.69 4.09
C HIS A 356 9.15 6.30 3.25
N GLY A 357 9.33 5.92 2.00
CA GLY A 357 8.22 5.60 1.10
C GLY A 357 7.72 4.16 1.25
N ALA A 358 6.42 3.93 1.05
CA ALA A 358 5.88 2.58 0.97
C ALA A 358 6.56 1.79 -0.16
N PRO A 359 6.92 0.52 0.03
CA PRO A 359 7.47 -0.27 -1.05
C PRO A 359 6.43 -0.60 -2.12
N SER A 360 6.87 -0.90 -3.33
CA SER A 360 6.03 -1.46 -4.39
C SER A 360 6.71 -2.63 -5.08
N VAL A 361 5.96 -3.70 -5.33
CA VAL A 361 6.45 -4.86 -6.09
C VAL A 361 5.99 -4.75 -7.53
N ILE A 362 6.95 -4.67 -8.46
CA ILE A 362 6.69 -4.57 -9.91
C ILE A 362 7.54 -5.64 -10.58
N ASP A 363 6.93 -6.54 -11.31
CA ASP A 363 7.59 -7.64 -12.05
C ASP A 363 8.65 -8.41 -11.23
N GLY A 364 8.33 -8.76 -9.98
CA GLY A 364 9.22 -9.54 -9.11
C GLY A 364 10.40 -8.78 -8.52
N LEU A 365 10.49 -7.46 -8.73
CA LEU A 365 11.38 -6.56 -8.03
C LEU A 365 10.60 -5.75 -7.01
N VAL A 366 11.17 -5.54 -5.82
CA VAL A 366 10.60 -4.65 -4.81
C VAL A 366 11.37 -3.33 -4.82
N TYR A 367 10.64 -2.24 -5.00
CA TYR A 367 11.14 -0.87 -5.03
C TYR A 367 10.82 -0.18 -3.72
N PHE A 368 11.79 0.56 -3.19
CA PHE A 368 11.60 1.43 -2.03
C PHE A 368 12.55 2.64 -2.13
N ALA A 369 12.24 3.69 -1.39
CA ALA A 369 13.05 4.91 -1.36
C ALA A 369 13.72 5.07 0.01
N ALA A 370 15.03 5.33 0.00
CA ALA A 370 15.82 5.69 1.17
C ALA A 370 16.15 7.20 1.15
N CYS A 371 16.00 7.86 2.29
CA CYS A 371 16.14 9.30 2.36
C CYS A 371 16.59 9.76 3.76
N PRO A 372 17.79 10.34 3.92
CA PRO A 372 18.30 10.72 5.23
C PRO A 372 17.57 11.89 5.90
N ALA A 373 16.79 12.66 5.17
CA ALA A 373 16.14 13.88 5.68
C ALA A 373 14.69 14.03 5.17
N CYS A 374 13.98 12.92 4.95
CA CYS A 374 12.58 12.94 4.57
C CYS A 374 11.67 13.06 5.81
N GLY A 375 11.26 14.29 6.11
CA GLY A 375 10.39 14.60 7.23
C GLY A 375 11.11 14.75 8.59
N SER A 376 10.41 15.38 9.53
CA SER A 376 10.96 15.70 10.86
C SER A 376 11.27 14.46 11.71
N VAL A 377 10.52 13.40 11.56
CA VAL A 377 10.74 12.13 12.29
C VAL A 377 11.93 11.39 11.71
N ALA A 378 12.01 11.22 10.37
CA ALA A 378 13.12 10.53 9.72
C ALA A 378 14.49 11.15 10.05
N SER A 379 14.55 12.49 10.11
CA SER A 379 15.79 13.21 10.43
C SER A 379 16.32 12.97 11.86
N ARG A 380 15.50 12.43 12.78
CA ARG A 380 15.94 12.04 14.13
C ARG A 380 16.69 10.73 14.12
N TYR A 381 16.41 9.84 13.18
CA TYR A 381 17.03 8.51 13.08
C TYR A 381 18.19 8.47 12.10
N SER A 382 18.16 9.27 11.04
CA SER A 382 19.16 9.25 9.97
C SER A 382 19.37 10.66 9.40
N LYS A 383 20.50 11.28 9.77
CA LYS A 383 20.90 12.61 9.24
C LYS A 383 21.78 12.50 8.00
N GLN A 384 22.47 11.37 7.83
CA GLN A 384 23.42 11.09 6.76
C GLN A 384 23.17 9.68 6.21
N GLY A 385 23.69 9.39 5.05
CA GLY A 385 23.62 8.08 4.44
C GLY A 385 23.21 8.14 2.96
N ALA A 386 23.20 6.99 2.32
CA ALA A 386 22.80 6.86 0.93
C ALA A 386 21.33 7.25 0.76
N ARG A 387 21.04 7.92 -0.35
CA ARG A 387 19.67 8.26 -0.75
C ARG A 387 19.40 7.64 -2.10
N GLY A 388 18.15 7.43 -2.40
CA GLY A 388 17.73 6.98 -3.71
C GLY A 388 16.58 5.97 -3.67
N THR A 389 16.13 5.59 -4.85
CA THR A 389 15.20 4.48 -5.03
C THR A 389 15.99 3.23 -5.39
N TYR A 390 15.81 2.19 -4.60
CA TYR A 390 16.38 0.87 -4.79
C TYR A 390 15.37 -0.07 -5.43
N ALA A 391 15.84 -1.00 -6.25
CA ALA A 391 15.09 -2.16 -6.71
C ALA A 391 15.84 -3.43 -6.30
N LEU A 392 15.23 -4.24 -5.46
CA LEU A 392 15.79 -5.53 -5.04
C LEU A 392 14.99 -6.67 -5.68
N ASN A 393 15.65 -7.79 -5.89
CA ASN A 393 14.95 -9.04 -6.16
C ASN A 393 14.05 -9.36 -4.96
N ALA A 394 12.74 -9.41 -5.17
CA ALA A 394 11.77 -9.55 -4.08
C ALA A 394 11.90 -10.89 -3.32
N LEU A 395 12.44 -11.94 -3.94
CA LEU A 395 12.63 -13.24 -3.29
C LEU A 395 13.91 -13.30 -2.46
N THR A 396 15.01 -12.67 -2.91
CA THR A 396 16.34 -12.85 -2.33
C THR A 396 16.88 -11.62 -1.58
N GLY A 397 16.28 -10.43 -1.76
CA GLY A 397 16.76 -9.18 -1.20
C GLY A 397 18.04 -8.63 -1.87
N LYS A 398 18.55 -9.28 -2.94
CA LYS A 398 19.72 -8.78 -3.67
C LYS A 398 19.36 -7.55 -4.48
N GLU A 399 20.23 -6.51 -4.44
CA GLU A 399 20.07 -5.31 -5.26
C GLU A 399 20.21 -5.64 -6.74
N VAL A 400 19.33 -5.05 -7.55
CA VAL A 400 19.29 -5.19 -9.00
C VAL A 400 19.49 -3.84 -9.68
N TRP A 401 19.00 -2.77 -9.06
CA TRP A 401 19.09 -1.42 -9.61
C TRP A 401 18.93 -0.36 -8.53
N HIS A 402 19.58 0.80 -8.75
CA HIS A 402 19.52 1.95 -7.87
C HIS A 402 19.45 3.25 -8.69
N TRP A 403 18.65 4.21 -8.21
CA TRP A 403 18.57 5.57 -8.75
C TRP A 403 18.77 6.61 -7.64
N PRO A 404 19.89 7.38 -7.63
CA PRO A 404 20.25 8.21 -6.48
C PRO A 404 19.35 9.43 -6.24
N ASP A 405 18.61 9.90 -7.27
CA ASP A 405 17.73 11.05 -7.16
C ASP A 405 16.29 10.69 -6.77
N GLY A 406 15.97 9.41 -6.58
CA GLY A 406 14.66 8.97 -6.09
C GLY A 406 14.57 9.09 -4.57
N VAL A 407 13.55 9.79 -4.05
CA VAL A 407 13.33 9.96 -2.59
C VAL A 407 11.84 10.11 -2.30
N PHE A 408 11.42 9.95 -1.04
CA PHE A 408 10.07 10.06 -0.49
C PHE A 408 9.14 8.91 -0.85
N SER A 409 8.79 8.77 -2.12
CA SER A 409 7.66 7.95 -2.53
C SER A 409 8.07 6.62 -3.13
N PRO A 410 7.19 5.60 -3.11
CA PRO A 410 7.41 4.37 -3.86
C PRO A 410 7.44 4.64 -5.37
N ALA A 411 8.07 3.73 -6.09
CA ALA A 411 7.91 3.66 -7.54
C ALA A 411 6.47 3.26 -7.89
N VAL A 412 5.90 3.89 -8.90
CA VAL A 412 4.64 3.49 -9.53
C VAL A 412 4.86 3.26 -11.01
N ALA A 413 4.00 2.49 -11.65
CA ALA A 413 4.20 2.10 -13.03
C ALA A 413 2.91 2.05 -13.84
N ASP A 414 3.04 2.19 -15.16
CA ASP A 414 2.09 1.69 -16.15
C ASP A 414 2.73 0.51 -16.91
N SER A 415 2.11 0.00 -17.94
CA SER A 415 2.65 -1.13 -18.73
C SER A 415 3.91 -0.80 -19.54
N GLN A 416 4.38 0.45 -19.57
CA GLN A 416 5.48 0.91 -20.40
C GLN A 416 6.57 1.67 -19.65
N HIS A 417 6.21 2.29 -18.51
CA HIS A 417 7.10 3.19 -17.78
C HIS A 417 7.06 2.95 -16.28
N LEU A 418 8.23 3.07 -15.67
CA LEU A 418 8.41 3.23 -14.24
C LEU A 418 8.51 4.73 -13.93
N TYR A 419 7.81 5.19 -12.89
CA TYR A 419 7.84 6.57 -12.42
C TYR A 419 8.36 6.61 -11.00
N ILE A 420 9.35 7.46 -10.76
CA ILE A 420 10.01 7.66 -9.48
C ILE A 420 9.88 9.12 -9.08
N VAL A 421 9.53 9.36 -7.84
CA VAL A 421 9.52 10.70 -7.27
C VAL A 421 10.87 11.00 -6.63
N GLY A 422 11.42 12.18 -6.94
CA GLY A 422 12.65 12.69 -6.35
C GLY A 422 12.42 14.09 -5.79
N ARG A 423 12.07 14.21 -4.54
CA ARG A 423 11.77 15.45 -3.80
C ARG A 423 10.79 16.38 -4.51
N SER A 424 11.20 17.08 -5.57
CA SER A 424 10.37 18.00 -6.35
C SER A 424 10.28 17.61 -7.83
N ARG A 425 10.67 16.40 -8.17
CA ARG A 425 10.72 15.90 -9.55
C ARG A 425 10.00 14.56 -9.68
N ILE A 426 9.53 14.27 -10.88
CA ILE A 426 9.13 12.92 -11.28
C ILE A 426 10.02 12.52 -12.44
N PHE A 427 10.66 11.38 -12.31
CA PHE A 427 11.47 10.74 -13.35
C PHE A 427 10.66 9.63 -14.00
N SER A 428 10.60 9.61 -15.32
CA SER A 428 9.99 8.53 -16.09
C SER A 428 11.06 7.69 -16.76
N PHE A 429 11.00 6.40 -16.53
CA PHE A 429 11.93 5.41 -17.09
C PHE A 429 11.20 4.42 -17.97
N ALA A 430 11.89 3.92 -19.00
CA ALA A 430 11.45 2.78 -19.79
C ALA A 430 12.56 1.72 -19.84
N PRO A 431 12.26 0.42 -19.92
CA PRO A 431 13.26 -0.61 -20.15
C PRO A 431 14.09 -0.31 -21.41
N LYS A 432 15.41 -0.59 -21.37
CA LYS A 432 16.30 -0.42 -22.54
C LYS A 432 15.98 -1.42 -23.66
N HIS A 433 15.56 -2.62 -23.29
CA HIS A 433 15.14 -3.66 -24.22
C HIS A 433 13.64 -3.92 -24.03
N ARG A 434 12.87 -3.99 -25.10
CA ARG A 434 11.52 -4.57 -25.03
C ARG A 434 11.70 -6.05 -24.75
N ALA A 435 11.09 -6.56 -23.70
CA ALA A 435 10.99 -7.99 -23.51
C ALA A 435 10.33 -8.60 -24.75
N HIS A 436 10.88 -9.71 -25.21
CA HIS A 436 10.37 -10.44 -26.37
C HIS A 436 8.88 -10.82 -26.18
N PRO A 437 8.06 -10.77 -27.24
CA PRO A 437 6.66 -11.20 -27.18
C PRO A 437 6.46 -12.73 -26.97
N ALA A 438 7.52 -13.49 -26.71
CA ALA A 438 7.53 -14.95 -26.70
C ALA A 438 6.79 -15.63 -25.53
N ARG A 439 6.15 -14.90 -24.61
CA ARG A 439 5.45 -15.54 -23.47
C ARG A 439 3.96 -15.81 -23.63
N GLN A 440 3.36 -15.42 -24.79
CA GLN A 440 1.94 -15.71 -25.05
C GLN A 440 1.68 -17.03 -25.78
N GLU A 441 2.71 -17.71 -26.29
CA GLU A 441 2.54 -18.91 -27.13
C GLU A 441 2.54 -20.26 -26.38
N GLN A 442 2.82 -20.29 -25.07
CA GLN A 442 2.90 -21.55 -24.32
C GLN A 442 1.61 -22.01 -23.61
N GLN A 443 0.45 -21.43 -23.90
CA GLN A 443 -0.82 -21.94 -23.35
C GLN A 443 -1.88 -22.27 -24.40
N LYS A 444 -1.51 -22.77 -25.55
CA LYS A 444 -2.49 -23.51 -26.38
C LYS A 444 -2.49 -24.98 -25.98
N PRO A 445 -3.60 -25.54 -25.50
CA PRO A 445 -3.65 -26.96 -25.19
C PRO A 445 -3.48 -27.76 -26.49
N LYS A 446 -2.51 -28.67 -26.51
CA LYS A 446 -2.33 -29.64 -27.60
C LYS A 446 -3.63 -30.44 -27.76
N ARG A 447 -4.36 -30.19 -28.84
CA ARG A 447 -5.44 -31.06 -29.30
C ARG A 447 -4.86 -32.46 -29.58
N LYS A 448 -5.16 -33.45 -28.77
CA LYS A 448 -4.91 -34.86 -29.08
C LYS A 448 -5.67 -35.21 -30.36
N LYS A 449 -4.95 -35.54 -31.43
CA LYS A 449 -5.50 -36.19 -32.61
C LYS A 449 -5.94 -37.60 -32.17
N GLN A 450 -7.26 -37.83 -32.08
CA GLN A 450 -7.80 -39.18 -32.01
C GLN A 450 -7.66 -39.82 -33.39
N GLY A 451 -6.90 -40.88 -33.45
CA GLY A 451 -6.68 -41.70 -34.64
C GLY A 451 -7.98 -42.35 -35.11
N ARG A 452 -8.30 -42.14 -36.37
CA ARG A 452 -9.27 -42.92 -37.09
C ARG A 452 -8.74 -44.36 -37.25
N ARG A 453 -9.37 -45.30 -36.61
CA ARG A 453 -9.25 -46.75 -36.99
C ARG A 453 -10.29 -47.04 -38.06
N SER A 454 -9.79 -47.51 -39.20
CA SER A 454 -10.55 -48.14 -40.28
C SER A 454 -11.19 -49.44 -39.80
N ALA A 455 -12.44 -49.66 -40.09
CA ALA A 455 -13.07 -50.99 -40.12
C ALA A 455 -13.89 -51.13 -41.38
N ALA A 456 -13.74 -52.32 -41.97
CA ALA A 456 -14.10 -52.69 -43.32
C ALA A 456 -15.61 -52.98 -43.48
N ARG A 457 -15.99 -53.01 -44.77
CA ARG A 457 -17.23 -53.40 -45.39
C ARG A 457 -17.89 -54.68 -44.87
N SER A 458 -19.23 -54.69 -44.87
CA SER A 458 -20.03 -55.79 -45.43
C SER A 458 -21.37 -55.24 -45.90
N ASP A 459 -21.70 -55.65 -47.15
CA ASP A 459 -22.97 -55.41 -47.88
C ASP A 459 -24.16 -56.09 -47.20
N THR A 460 -25.37 -55.51 -47.32
CA THR A 460 -26.55 -56.19 -47.96
C THR A 460 -27.77 -55.26 -47.96
N THR A 461 -28.19 -54.92 -49.11
CA THR A 461 -29.53 -54.87 -49.80
C THR A 461 -30.81 -54.46 -49.08
N SER A 462 -31.51 -53.64 -49.81
CA SER A 462 -32.98 -53.58 -50.10
C SER A 462 -33.86 -52.61 -49.32
N GLY A 463 -34.56 -51.75 -50.08
CA GLY A 463 -35.96 -51.43 -49.90
C GLY A 463 -36.33 -49.95 -49.75
N THR A 464 -36.57 -49.32 -50.92
CA THR A 464 -37.42 -48.10 -51.08
C THR A 464 -38.91 -48.50 -50.96
N PRO A 465 -39.95 -47.63 -50.78
CA PRO A 465 -40.05 -46.22 -51.17
C PRO A 465 -40.77 -45.24 -50.18
N ALA A 466 -40.76 -43.99 -50.59
CA ALA A 466 -41.57 -42.88 -50.09
C ALA A 466 -43.10 -43.03 -50.37
N PRO A 467 -44.04 -42.07 -50.14
CA PRO A 467 -43.93 -40.65 -49.74
C PRO A 467 -45.04 -40.18 -48.80
N GLY A 468 -45.08 -38.88 -48.46
CA GLY A 468 -46.37 -38.26 -48.04
C GLY A 468 -46.22 -37.11 -47.03
N THR A 469 -46.22 -35.93 -47.52
CA THR A 469 -47.11 -34.73 -47.43
C THR A 469 -47.50 -34.17 -46.06
N SER A 470 -47.28 -32.87 -45.99
CA SER A 470 -48.21 -31.79 -45.57
C SER A 470 -48.31 -31.46 -44.08
N ALA A 471 -47.93 -30.29 -43.79
CA ALA A 471 -48.60 -29.00 -43.63
C ALA A 471 -49.04 -28.61 -42.21
N ARG A 472 -48.68 -27.36 -41.94
CA ARG A 472 -49.40 -26.34 -41.13
C ARG A 472 -49.73 -26.62 -39.67
N ARG A 473 -49.21 -25.86 -38.78
CA ARG A 473 -49.61 -24.51 -38.32
C ARG A 473 -48.55 -23.88 -37.44
#